data_7286641382a5b923fd54c41e1714d02a
#
_entry.id   7286641382a5b923fd54c41e1714d02a
#
_cell.length_a   1.000
_cell.length_b   1.000
_cell.length_c   1.000
_cell.angle_alpha   90.00
_cell.angle_beta   90.00
_cell.angle_gamma   90.00
#
_symmetry.space_group_name_H-M   'P 1'
#
loop_
_entity.id
_entity.type
_entity.pdbx_description
1 polymer ?
#
loop_
_entity_poly.entity_id
_entity_poly.type
_entity_poly.pdbx_seq_one_letter_code
_entity_poly.pdbx_strand_id
1 'polypeptide(L)'
;PVFVFGPCSVESYEQVAAVAESIKAKGLKLIRGGAFKPRTSPYDFQGLGLEGLKILKRVSDEYGLGVISEIVTPADIEVALDYVDVIQIGARNMQNFELLKAAGRVDKPILLKRGLSATIEEFIGAAEYIMSQGNGKIILCERGIRTYEKATRNTLDISAVPILKKETHLPVMVDVTHSTGRKDLLLPCAKAALAIEADGVMAEVHPDPAVALSDSAQQMDIPEFEEFWNAILASNLVPHKIK
;
A
#
# COMPACT_ATOMS: atom_id res chain seq x y z
N PRO A 1 5.07 12.60 -7.57
CA PRO A 1 4.57 11.31 -7.07
C PRO A 1 4.61 11.22 -5.55
N VAL A 2 3.71 10.43 -4.97
CA VAL A 2 3.65 10.11 -3.55
C VAL A 2 4.36 8.79 -3.29
N PHE A 3 5.12 8.70 -2.21
CA PHE A 3 5.80 7.47 -1.82
C PHE A 3 5.27 6.96 -0.49
N VAL A 4 4.97 5.66 -0.44
CA VAL A 4 4.40 5.00 0.72
C VAL A 4 5.26 3.78 1.07
N PHE A 5 5.88 3.83 2.24
CA PHE A 5 6.72 2.75 2.74
C PHE A 5 6.27 2.31 4.13
N GLY A 6 6.66 1.12 4.53
CA GLY A 6 6.36 0.59 5.86
C GLY A 6 6.27 -0.93 5.87
N PRO A 7 6.15 -1.55 7.05
CA PRO A 7 6.16 -3.01 7.17
C PRO A 7 4.88 -3.64 6.60
N CYS A 8 4.99 -4.89 6.14
CA CYS A 8 3.84 -5.66 5.67
C CYS A 8 2.77 -5.80 6.74
N SER A 9 3.17 -6.15 7.96
CA SER A 9 2.32 -6.20 9.15
C SER A 9 2.91 -5.37 10.29
N VAL A 10 2.04 -4.87 11.15
CA VAL A 10 2.42 -4.29 12.44
C VAL A 10 2.66 -5.43 13.41
N GLU A 11 3.86 -5.53 13.97
CA GLU A 11 4.28 -6.63 14.84
C GLU A 11 4.66 -6.14 16.24
N SER A 12 5.32 -4.97 16.33
CA SER A 12 5.63 -4.29 17.57
C SER A 12 5.81 -2.78 17.36
N TYR A 13 5.85 -2.03 18.47
CA TYR A 13 6.17 -0.62 18.42
C TYR A 13 7.59 -0.38 17.88
N GLU A 14 8.58 -1.14 18.35
CA GLU A 14 9.98 -1.01 17.98
C GLU A 14 10.19 -1.25 16.49
N GLN A 15 9.50 -2.27 15.94
CA GLN A 15 9.53 -2.57 14.49
C GLN A 15 9.03 -1.39 13.66
N VAL A 16 7.86 -0.83 13.99
CA VAL A 16 7.25 0.28 13.25
C VAL A 16 8.06 1.56 13.43
N ALA A 17 8.54 1.84 14.65
CA ALA A 17 9.32 3.03 14.96
C ALA A 17 10.65 3.07 14.18
N ALA A 18 11.37 1.96 14.08
CA ALA A 18 12.62 1.87 13.31
C ALA A 18 12.41 2.23 11.83
N VAL A 19 11.32 1.74 11.24
CA VAL A 19 10.96 2.07 9.85
C VAL A 19 10.51 3.53 9.73
N ALA A 20 9.72 4.04 10.68
CA ALA A 20 9.25 5.42 10.71
C ALA A 20 10.40 6.43 10.77
N GLU A 21 11.43 6.15 11.58
CA GLU A 21 12.63 6.95 11.67
C GLU A 21 13.33 7.07 10.30
N SER A 22 13.52 5.94 9.61
CA SER A 22 14.14 5.93 8.28
C SER A 22 13.29 6.68 7.24
N ILE A 23 11.96 6.54 7.26
CA ILE A 23 11.04 7.27 6.39
C ILE A 23 11.13 8.78 6.64
N LYS A 24 11.09 9.20 7.90
CA LYS A 24 11.20 10.62 8.29
C LYS A 24 12.53 11.23 7.89
N ALA A 25 13.64 10.50 8.06
CA ALA A 25 14.98 10.96 7.66
C ALA A 25 15.08 11.27 6.15
N LYS A 26 14.24 10.67 5.33
CA LYS A 26 14.14 10.91 3.89
C LYS A 26 13.14 12.03 3.52
N GLY A 27 12.55 12.69 4.50
CA GLY A 27 11.54 13.74 4.29
C GLY A 27 10.17 13.23 3.81
N LEU A 28 9.96 11.92 3.82
CA LEU A 28 8.71 11.26 3.44
C LEU A 28 7.64 11.49 4.52
N LYS A 29 6.36 11.37 4.14
CA LYS A 29 5.24 11.82 4.99
C LYS A 29 4.26 10.73 5.35
N LEU A 30 4.35 9.55 4.73
CA LEU A 30 3.38 8.48 4.90
C LEU A 30 4.07 7.19 5.30
N ILE A 31 3.49 6.50 6.28
CA ILE A 31 3.84 5.14 6.64
C ILE A 31 2.64 4.21 6.42
N ARG A 32 2.90 3.02 5.91
CA ARG A 32 1.90 1.96 5.85
C ARG A 32 2.25 0.84 6.83
N GLY A 33 1.25 0.15 7.32
CA GLY A 33 1.41 -1.06 8.11
C GLY A 33 0.08 -1.81 8.21
N GLY A 34 0.08 -3.13 7.99
CA GLY A 34 -1.12 -3.95 8.13
C GLY A 34 -1.41 -4.26 9.60
N ALA A 35 -2.39 -3.59 10.21
CA ALA A 35 -2.89 -3.95 11.54
C ALA A 35 -3.77 -5.21 11.47
N PHE A 36 -4.52 -5.37 10.40
CA PHE A 36 -5.30 -6.56 10.05
C PHE A 36 -4.68 -7.24 8.83
N LYS A 37 -4.62 -8.56 8.83
CA LYS A 37 -4.02 -9.36 7.73
C LYS A 37 -4.98 -10.44 7.29
N PRO A 38 -5.73 -10.25 6.19
CA PRO A 38 -6.52 -11.33 5.59
C PRO A 38 -5.57 -12.36 4.98
N ARG A 39 -5.61 -13.58 5.50
CA ARG A 39 -4.70 -14.67 5.10
C ARG A 39 -5.46 -15.80 4.42
N THR A 40 -4.78 -16.49 3.52
CA THR A 40 -5.33 -17.69 2.88
C THR A 40 -5.41 -18.84 3.88
N SER A 41 -4.41 -18.97 4.75
CA SER A 41 -4.38 -19.96 5.83
C SER A 41 -4.86 -19.32 7.15
N PRO A 42 -5.77 -19.96 7.89
CA PRO A 42 -6.21 -19.48 9.19
C PRO A 42 -5.12 -19.60 10.27
N TYR A 43 -4.05 -20.34 9.99
CA TYR A 43 -2.92 -20.53 10.91
C TYR A 43 -1.82 -19.47 10.77
N ASP A 44 -1.88 -18.67 9.71
CA ASP A 44 -0.93 -17.56 9.52
C ASP A 44 -1.24 -16.40 10.46
N PHE A 45 -0.23 -15.56 10.71
CA PHE A 45 -0.39 -14.34 11.51
C PHE A 45 -1.45 -13.42 10.89
N GLN A 46 -2.51 -13.10 11.63
CA GLN A 46 -3.66 -12.33 11.15
C GLN A 46 -3.62 -10.84 11.52
N GLY A 47 -2.51 -10.38 12.10
CA GLY A 47 -2.34 -9.00 12.57
C GLY A 47 -2.71 -8.82 14.04
N LEU A 48 -2.37 -7.66 14.57
CA LEU A 48 -2.65 -7.28 15.96
C LEU A 48 -4.01 -6.59 16.14
N GLY A 49 -4.74 -6.37 15.03
CA GLY A 49 -6.04 -5.70 15.07
C GLY A 49 -5.94 -4.29 15.66
N LEU A 50 -6.82 -3.97 16.61
CA LEU A 50 -6.86 -2.67 17.26
C LEU A 50 -5.53 -2.27 17.91
N GLU A 51 -4.81 -3.21 18.51
CA GLU A 51 -3.49 -2.92 19.11
C GLU A 51 -2.48 -2.51 18.03
N GLY A 52 -2.53 -3.11 16.86
CA GLY A 52 -1.72 -2.69 15.70
C GLY A 52 -2.06 -1.27 15.24
N LEU A 53 -3.33 -0.89 15.22
CA LEU A 53 -3.74 0.48 14.91
C LEU A 53 -3.24 1.48 15.96
N LYS A 54 -3.29 1.15 17.23
CA LYS A 54 -2.77 2.00 18.32
C LYS A 54 -1.26 2.19 18.20
N ILE A 55 -0.51 1.13 17.88
CA ILE A 55 0.94 1.21 17.62
C ILE A 55 1.23 2.15 16.47
N LEU A 56 0.55 1.98 15.33
CA LEU A 56 0.71 2.85 14.16
C LEU A 56 0.43 4.31 14.50
N LYS A 57 -0.67 4.59 15.20
CA LYS A 57 -1.05 5.95 15.60
C LYS A 57 0.00 6.57 16.50
N ARG A 58 0.46 5.85 17.53
CA ARG A 58 1.50 6.33 18.43
C ARG A 58 2.78 6.68 17.67
N VAL A 59 3.28 5.79 16.81
CA VAL A 59 4.47 6.04 16.00
C VAL A 59 4.26 7.20 15.04
N SER A 60 3.08 7.29 14.40
CA SER A 60 2.79 8.37 13.47
C SER A 60 2.81 9.74 14.14
N ASP A 61 2.24 9.86 15.34
CA ASP A 61 2.23 11.09 16.12
C ASP A 61 3.66 11.49 16.54
N GLU A 62 4.48 10.53 16.96
CA GLU A 62 5.88 10.73 17.38
C GLU A 62 6.77 11.19 16.22
N TYR A 63 6.59 10.63 15.04
CA TYR A 63 7.42 10.91 13.85
C TYR A 63 6.79 11.94 12.89
N GLY A 64 5.54 12.34 13.10
CA GLY A 64 4.82 13.29 12.26
C GLY A 64 4.51 12.71 10.86
N LEU A 65 4.05 11.45 10.82
CA LEU A 65 3.72 10.71 9.59
C LEU A 65 2.21 10.48 9.50
N GLY A 66 1.66 10.45 8.29
CA GLY A 66 0.31 9.96 8.05
C GLY A 66 0.27 8.44 7.95
N VAL A 67 -0.79 7.81 8.45
CA VAL A 67 -0.96 6.35 8.53
C VAL A 67 -1.84 5.81 7.43
N ILE A 68 -1.38 4.74 6.78
CA ILE A 68 -2.18 3.91 5.87
C ILE A 68 -2.26 2.49 6.46
N SER A 69 -3.46 1.97 6.70
CA SER A 69 -3.65 0.59 7.15
C SER A 69 -4.83 -0.08 6.45
N GLU A 70 -4.69 -1.38 6.20
CA GLU A 70 -5.75 -2.19 5.62
C GLU A 70 -6.85 -2.45 6.64
N ILE A 71 -8.11 -2.26 6.22
CA ILE A 71 -9.31 -2.58 6.96
C ILE A 71 -10.05 -3.69 6.23
N VAL A 72 -10.55 -4.69 6.96
CA VAL A 72 -11.06 -5.93 6.38
C VAL A 72 -12.55 -6.14 6.52
N THR A 73 -13.18 -5.50 7.51
CA THR A 73 -14.64 -5.58 7.71
C THR A 73 -15.27 -4.19 7.85
N PRO A 74 -16.56 -4.04 7.53
CA PRO A 74 -17.28 -2.79 7.76
C PRO A 74 -17.24 -2.32 9.22
N ALA A 75 -17.27 -3.24 10.18
CA ALA A 75 -17.24 -2.93 11.61
C ALA A 75 -15.89 -2.33 12.05
N ASP A 76 -14.79 -2.71 11.39
CA ASP A 76 -13.46 -2.20 11.73
C ASP A 76 -13.25 -0.76 11.21
N ILE A 77 -14.05 -0.29 10.25
CA ILE A 77 -13.92 1.06 9.70
C ILE A 77 -14.13 2.12 10.79
N GLU A 78 -15.21 2.02 11.57
CA GLU A 78 -15.51 3.00 12.62
C GLU A 78 -14.36 3.08 13.63
N VAL A 79 -13.84 1.94 14.04
CA VAL A 79 -12.70 1.86 14.97
C VAL A 79 -11.44 2.48 14.35
N ALA A 80 -11.20 2.25 13.06
CA ALA A 80 -10.00 2.72 12.38
C ALA A 80 -9.95 4.24 12.18
N LEU A 81 -11.10 4.94 12.17
CA LEU A 81 -11.18 6.39 11.91
C LEU A 81 -10.29 7.23 12.82
N ASP A 82 -10.09 6.81 14.06
CA ASP A 82 -9.28 7.51 15.06
C ASP A 82 -7.77 7.26 14.88
N TYR A 83 -7.40 6.23 14.11
CA TYR A 83 -6.02 5.72 14.05
C TYR A 83 -5.36 5.85 12.67
N VAL A 84 -6.14 5.97 11.60
CA VAL A 84 -5.59 6.01 10.23
C VAL A 84 -5.98 7.31 9.51
N ASP A 85 -5.10 7.77 8.64
CA ASP A 85 -5.33 8.90 7.75
C ASP A 85 -5.89 8.45 6.39
N VAL A 86 -5.51 7.25 5.95
CA VAL A 86 -5.97 6.62 4.72
C VAL A 86 -6.38 5.18 5.02
N ILE A 87 -7.61 4.81 4.65
CA ILE A 87 -8.09 3.44 4.75
C ILE A 87 -7.65 2.68 3.49
N GLN A 88 -6.94 1.57 3.65
CA GLN A 88 -6.63 0.68 2.55
C GLN A 88 -7.67 -0.44 2.45
N ILE A 89 -8.22 -0.65 1.26
CA ILE A 89 -8.98 -1.84 0.90
C ILE A 89 -8.05 -2.77 0.11
N GLY A 90 -7.75 -3.93 0.68
CA GLY A 90 -6.85 -4.90 0.08
C GLY A 90 -7.43 -5.60 -1.15
N ALA A 91 -6.56 -6.17 -1.98
CA ALA A 91 -6.93 -6.83 -3.23
C ALA A 91 -7.97 -7.97 -3.06
N ARG A 92 -7.94 -8.68 -1.92
CA ARG A 92 -8.91 -9.75 -1.62
C ARG A 92 -10.31 -9.20 -1.32
N ASN A 93 -10.41 -7.93 -0.93
CA ASN A 93 -11.65 -7.24 -0.57
C ASN A 93 -12.13 -6.26 -1.65
N MET A 94 -11.51 -6.22 -2.84
CA MET A 94 -11.95 -5.35 -3.92
C MET A 94 -13.41 -5.59 -4.34
N GLN A 95 -13.90 -6.81 -4.20
CA GLN A 95 -15.29 -7.20 -4.49
C GLN A 95 -16.14 -7.39 -3.22
N ASN A 96 -15.67 -6.97 -2.07
CA ASN A 96 -16.47 -6.92 -0.85
C ASN A 96 -17.33 -5.64 -0.86
N PHE A 97 -18.44 -5.68 -1.59
CA PHE A 97 -19.27 -4.51 -1.84
C PHE A 97 -19.83 -3.87 -0.56
N GLU A 98 -20.08 -4.63 0.49
CA GLU A 98 -20.53 -4.05 1.76
C GLU A 98 -19.39 -3.27 2.45
N LEU A 99 -18.15 -3.75 2.35
CA LEU A 99 -16.98 -3.00 2.82
C LEU A 99 -16.74 -1.73 1.98
N LEU A 100 -16.89 -1.81 0.65
CA LEU A 100 -16.75 -0.66 -0.25
C LEU A 100 -17.81 0.41 0.07
N LYS A 101 -19.07 0.02 0.27
CA LYS A 101 -20.15 0.94 0.67
C LYS A 101 -19.87 1.58 2.03
N ALA A 102 -19.40 0.80 3.01
CA ALA A 102 -19.05 1.33 4.32
C ALA A 102 -17.90 2.35 4.23
N ALA A 103 -16.84 2.03 3.45
CA ALA A 103 -15.73 2.95 3.19
C ALA A 103 -16.17 4.21 2.43
N GLY A 104 -17.21 4.12 1.61
CA GLY A 104 -17.79 5.26 0.90
C GLY A 104 -18.58 6.23 1.78
N ARG A 105 -18.94 5.85 3.00
CA ARG A 105 -19.72 6.68 3.94
C ARG A 105 -18.87 7.49 4.91
N VAL A 106 -17.56 7.30 4.90
CA VAL A 106 -16.65 7.99 5.81
C VAL A 106 -15.83 9.06 5.10
N ASP A 107 -15.41 10.08 5.81
CA ASP A 107 -14.63 11.21 5.25
C ASP A 107 -13.11 10.96 5.38
N LYS A 108 -12.66 9.78 4.94
CA LYS A 108 -11.23 9.43 4.86
C LYS A 108 -10.87 9.04 3.43
N PRO A 109 -9.67 9.37 2.93
CA PRO A 109 -9.18 8.85 1.67
C PRO A 109 -9.14 7.32 1.69
N ILE A 110 -9.47 6.70 0.56
CA ILE A 110 -9.48 5.24 0.38
C ILE A 110 -8.42 4.85 -0.64
N LEU A 111 -7.45 4.04 -0.23
CA LEU A 111 -6.52 3.39 -1.14
C LEU A 111 -7.11 2.02 -1.52
N LEU A 112 -7.63 1.92 -2.74
CA LEU A 112 -8.24 0.71 -3.27
C LEU A 112 -7.23 -0.09 -4.09
N LYS A 113 -6.90 -1.31 -3.66
CA LYS A 113 -6.00 -2.21 -4.40
C LYS A 113 -6.76 -3.06 -5.40
N ARG A 114 -6.24 -3.18 -6.63
CA ARG A 114 -6.78 -4.04 -7.68
C ARG A 114 -6.83 -5.49 -7.22
N GLY A 115 -7.94 -6.15 -7.49
CA GLY A 115 -8.14 -7.57 -7.22
C GLY A 115 -7.18 -8.45 -8.02
N LEU A 116 -6.86 -9.63 -7.47
CA LEU A 116 -5.84 -10.54 -8.02
C LEU A 116 -6.14 -11.04 -9.44
N SER A 117 -7.40 -11.04 -9.85
CA SER A 117 -7.84 -11.47 -11.18
C SER A 117 -8.87 -10.48 -11.77
N ALA A 118 -8.85 -9.23 -11.29
CA ALA A 118 -9.80 -8.22 -11.68
C ALA A 118 -9.40 -7.56 -13.02
N THR A 119 -10.40 -7.36 -13.89
CA THR A 119 -10.26 -6.51 -15.06
C THR A 119 -10.14 -5.04 -14.65
N ILE A 120 -9.75 -4.17 -15.57
CA ILE A 120 -9.76 -2.71 -15.37
C ILE A 120 -11.18 -2.23 -15.08
N GLU A 121 -12.18 -2.71 -15.84
CA GLU A 121 -13.59 -2.36 -15.67
C GLU A 121 -14.11 -2.72 -14.27
N GLU A 122 -13.85 -3.94 -13.79
CA GLU A 122 -14.20 -4.36 -12.43
C GLU A 122 -13.53 -3.49 -11.36
N PHE A 123 -12.29 -3.08 -11.60
CA PHE A 123 -11.55 -2.23 -10.66
C PHE A 123 -12.14 -0.80 -10.60
N ILE A 124 -12.50 -0.22 -11.75
CA ILE A 124 -13.19 1.07 -11.82
C ILE A 124 -14.57 0.95 -11.16
N GLY A 125 -15.33 -0.11 -11.45
CA GLY A 125 -16.63 -0.37 -10.82
C GLY A 125 -16.54 -0.47 -9.29
N ALA A 126 -15.47 -1.07 -8.75
CA ALA A 126 -15.25 -1.10 -7.31
C ALA A 126 -15.02 0.31 -6.71
N ALA A 127 -14.31 1.18 -7.42
CA ALA A 127 -14.17 2.59 -7.02
C ALA A 127 -15.52 3.33 -7.09
N GLU A 128 -16.34 3.06 -8.08
CA GLU A 128 -17.68 3.65 -8.22
C GLU A 128 -18.62 3.21 -7.06
N TYR A 129 -18.49 1.99 -6.56
CA TYR A 129 -19.21 1.56 -5.34
C TYR A 129 -18.90 2.46 -4.15
N ILE A 130 -17.64 2.85 -3.97
CA ILE A 130 -17.24 3.80 -2.90
C ILE A 130 -17.82 5.19 -3.19
N MET A 131 -17.63 5.69 -4.42
CA MET A 131 -18.10 7.02 -4.83
C MET A 131 -19.61 7.16 -4.73
N SER A 132 -20.38 6.12 -5.03
CA SER A 132 -21.84 6.12 -4.94
C SER A 132 -22.38 6.37 -3.53
N GLN A 133 -21.55 6.21 -2.49
CA GLN A 133 -21.89 6.50 -1.11
C GLN A 133 -21.44 7.90 -0.65
N GLY A 134 -20.82 8.69 -1.54
CA GLY A 134 -20.45 10.09 -1.28
C GLY A 134 -18.95 10.35 -1.11
N ASN A 135 -18.09 9.31 -1.04
CA ASN A 135 -16.65 9.48 -0.88
C ASN A 135 -15.92 9.42 -2.23
N GLY A 136 -15.51 10.57 -2.77
CA GLY A 136 -14.72 10.68 -3.98
C GLY A 136 -13.19 10.71 -3.74
N LYS A 137 -12.72 10.58 -2.49
CA LYS A 137 -11.29 10.62 -2.13
C LYS A 137 -10.66 9.23 -2.30
N ILE A 138 -10.51 8.77 -3.54
CA ILE A 138 -10.05 7.41 -3.86
C ILE A 138 -8.71 7.46 -4.57
N ILE A 139 -7.81 6.58 -4.18
CA ILE A 139 -6.53 6.32 -4.82
C ILE A 139 -6.57 4.88 -5.35
N LEU A 140 -6.38 4.69 -6.64
CA LEU A 140 -6.29 3.37 -7.24
C LEU A 140 -4.86 2.83 -7.09
N CYS A 141 -4.71 1.55 -6.76
CA CYS A 141 -3.40 0.94 -6.59
C CYS A 141 -3.30 -0.35 -7.41
N GLU A 142 -2.54 -0.28 -8.51
CA GLU A 142 -2.10 -1.47 -9.25
C GLU A 142 -1.10 -2.25 -8.39
N ARG A 143 -1.25 -3.58 -8.30
CA ARG A 143 -0.41 -4.45 -7.46
C ARG A 143 -0.10 -5.82 -8.08
N GLY A 144 -0.28 -5.92 -9.38
CA GLY A 144 -0.13 -7.15 -10.13
C GLY A 144 -1.38 -8.04 -10.09
N ILE A 145 -1.54 -8.79 -11.14
CA ILE A 145 -2.63 -9.75 -11.34
C ILE A 145 -2.07 -11.17 -11.49
N ARG A 146 -2.88 -12.17 -11.17
CA ARG A 146 -2.56 -13.57 -11.43
C ARG A 146 -2.56 -13.85 -12.91
N THR A 147 -1.50 -14.47 -13.38
CA THR A 147 -1.38 -14.98 -14.74
C THR A 147 -0.81 -16.40 -14.70
N TYR A 148 -0.53 -16.98 -15.85
CA TYR A 148 0.16 -18.27 -15.97
C TYR A 148 1.66 -18.18 -15.61
N GLU A 149 2.26 -16.97 -15.60
CA GLU A 149 3.67 -16.75 -15.27
C GLU A 149 3.94 -17.08 -13.80
N LYS A 150 5.07 -17.78 -13.57
CA LYS A 150 5.47 -18.24 -12.22
C LYS A 150 6.82 -17.73 -11.77
N ALA A 151 7.54 -16.99 -12.62
CA ALA A 151 8.79 -16.36 -12.25
C ALA A 151 8.60 -15.23 -11.23
N THR A 152 7.39 -14.69 -11.14
CA THR A 152 6.96 -13.69 -10.17
C THR A 152 5.68 -14.13 -9.46
N ARG A 153 5.44 -13.58 -8.28
CA ARG A 153 4.21 -13.86 -7.50
C ARG A 153 2.94 -13.47 -8.26
N ASN A 154 2.97 -12.30 -8.89
CA ASN A 154 1.94 -11.81 -9.81
C ASN A 154 2.63 -11.09 -10.96
N THR A 155 1.93 -10.92 -12.07
CA THR A 155 2.40 -10.11 -13.19
C THR A 155 2.00 -8.66 -12.95
N LEU A 156 2.97 -7.75 -12.87
CA LEU A 156 2.69 -6.32 -12.79
C LEU A 156 2.13 -5.83 -14.14
N ASP A 157 0.89 -5.40 -14.13
CA ASP A 157 0.24 -4.79 -15.30
C ASP A 157 0.52 -3.28 -15.31
N ILE A 158 1.69 -2.92 -15.81
CA ILE A 158 2.10 -1.51 -15.85
C ILE A 158 1.23 -0.68 -16.81
N SER A 159 0.63 -1.33 -17.81
CA SER A 159 -0.29 -0.68 -18.75
C SER A 159 -1.61 -0.24 -18.10
N ALA A 160 -1.96 -0.81 -16.95
CA ALA A 160 -3.13 -0.38 -16.18
C ALA A 160 -3.02 1.10 -15.75
N VAL A 161 -1.82 1.61 -15.49
CA VAL A 161 -1.62 3.00 -15.03
C VAL A 161 -2.18 4.01 -16.03
N PRO A 162 -1.70 4.10 -17.30
CA PRO A 162 -2.22 5.07 -18.24
C PRO A 162 -3.68 4.81 -18.64
N ILE A 163 -4.15 3.57 -18.61
CA ILE A 163 -5.55 3.24 -18.89
C ILE A 163 -6.43 3.85 -17.79
N LEU A 164 -6.14 3.59 -16.51
CA LEU A 164 -6.90 4.12 -15.39
C LEU A 164 -6.88 5.65 -15.33
N LYS A 165 -5.74 6.27 -15.63
CA LYS A 165 -5.62 7.75 -15.72
C LYS A 165 -6.41 8.35 -16.88
N LYS A 166 -6.64 7.61 -17.94
CA LYS A 166 -7.46 8.03 -19.06
C LYS A 166 -8.96 7.86 -18.80
N GLU A 167 -9.32 6.74 -18.17
CA GLU A 167 -10.73 6.37 -17.94
C GLU A 167 -11.30 7.03 -16.66
N THR A 168 -10.44 7.51 -15.75
CA THR A 168 -10.84 8.12 -14.48
C THR A 168 -10.07 9.41 -14.19
N HIS A 169 -10.57 10.20 -13.24
CA HIS A 169 -9.85 11.35 -12.67
C HIS A 169 -9.05 10.98 -11.40
N LEU A 170 -9.04 9.71 -11.03
CA LEU A 170 -8.45 9.24 -9.77
C LEU A 170 -6.93 9.09 -9.89
N PRO A 171 -6.17 9.42 -8.84
CA PRO A 171 -4.74 9.15 -8.81
C PRO A 171 -4.47 7.63 -8.80
N VAL A 172 -3.40 7.23 -9.48
CA VAL A 172 -3.00 5.82 -9.64
C VAL A 172 -1.62 5.58 -9.06
N MET A 173 -1.54 4.69 -8.07
CA MET A 173 -0.29 4.22 -7.46
C MET A 173 0.07 2.81 -7.94
N VAL A 174 1.34 2.44 -7.77
CA VAL A 174 1.83 1.09 -8.04
C VAL A 174 2.49 0.51 -6.79
N ASP A 175 2.01 -0.64 -6.34
CA ASP A 175 2.62 -1.44 -5.28
C ASP A 175 3.61 -2.44 -5.91
N VAL A 176 4.89 -2.12 -5.82
CA VAL A 176 5.94 -2.91 -6.46
C VAL A 176 6.34 -4.14 -5.65
N THR A 177 5.99 -4.20 -4.36
CA THR A 177 6.28 -5.35 -3.50
C THR A 177 5.30 -6.48 -3.74
N HIS A 178 4.00 -6.21 -3.62
CA HIS A 178 2.96 -7.24 -3.79
C HIS A 178 2.75 -7.65 -5.25
N SER A 179 3.24 -6.88 -6.21
CA SER A 179 3.19 -7.26 -7.62
C SER A 179 4.09 -8.46 -7.89
N THR A 180 5.39 -8.28 -7.89
CA THR A 180 6.34 -9.32 -8.29
C THR A 180 6.69 -10.30 -7.17
N GLY A 181 6.65 -9.86 -5.90
CA GLY A 181 7.07 -10.65 -4.75
C GLY A 181 8.58 -10.93 -4.73
N ARG A 182 9.37 -10.13 -5.44
CA ARG A 182 10.83 -10.30 -5.60
C ARG A 182 11.56 -8.99 -5.33
N LYS A 183 12.55 -9.01 -4.42
CA LYS A 183 13.35 -7.84 -4.05
C LYS A 183 14.13 -7.25 -5.24
N ASP A 184 14.74 -8.10 -6.07
CA ASP A 184 15.53 -7.70 -7.24
C ASP A 184 14.73 -6.95 -8.31
N LEU A 185 13.40 -7.05 -8.28
CA LEU A 185 12.50 -6.36 -9.20
C LEU A 185 11.87 -5.08 -8.63
N LEU A 186 12.05 -4.76 -7.34
CA LEU A 186 11.44 -3.58 -6.73
C LEU A 186 11.88 -2.29 -7.42
N LEU A 187 13.18 -2.08 -7.57
CA LEU A 187 13.73 -0.87 -8.18
C LEU A 187 13.40 -0.75 -9.68
N PRO A 188 13.58 -1.78 -10.53
CA PRO A 188 13.15 -1.71 -11.93
C PRO A 188 11.66 -1.41 -12.10
N CYS A 189 10.80 -2.07 -11.31
CA CYS A 189 9.35 -1.84 -11.36
C CYS A 189 8.95 -0.45 -10.87
N ALA A 190 9.60 0.07 -9.83
CA ALA A 190 9.37 1.43 -9.35
C ALA A 190 9.76 2.48 -10.40
N LYS A 191 10.90 2.30 -11.06
CA LYS A 191 11.32 3.17 -12.18
C LYS A 191 10.34 3.10 -13.34
N ALA A 192 9.86 1.92 -13.71
CA ALA A 192 8.85 1.76 -14.76
C ALA A 192 7.54 2.47 -14.39
N ALA A 193 7.07 2.33 -13.14
CA ALA A 193 5.89 3.01 -12.64
C ALA A 193 6.02 4.54 -12.72
N LEU A 194 7.18 5.07 -12.31
CA LEU A 194 7.44 6.51 -12.39
C LEU A 194 7.57 7.01 -13.84
N ALA A 195 8.21 6.22 -14.71
CA ALA A 195 8.37 6.56 -16.12
C ALA A 195 7.04 6.60 -16.89
N ILE A 196 6.05 5.78 -16.48
CA ILE A 196 4.68 5.80 -17.05
C ILE A 196 3.76 6.78 -16.30
N GLU A 197 4.35 7.65 -15.48
CA GLU A 197 3.66 8.74 -14.76
C GLU A 197 2.63 8.25 -13.73
N ALA A 198 2.91 7.15 -13.02
CA ALA A 198 2.15 6.80 -11.83
C ALA A 198 2.22 7.93 -10.79
N ASP A 199 1.11 8.20 -10.11
CA ASP A 199 1.00 9.26 -9.10
C ASP A 199 1.69 8.89 -7.79
N GLY A 200 2.06 7.61 -7.62
CA GLY A 200 2.82 7.15 -6.47
C GLY A 200 3.36 5.73 -6.58
N VAL A 201 4.27 5.41 -5.67
CA VAL A 201 4.87 4.08 -5.51
C VAL A 201 4.74 3.63 -4.07
N MET A 202 4.34 2.38 -3.87
CA MET A 202 4.28 1.72 -2.57
C MET A 202 5.26 0.54 -2.54
N ALA A 203 6.02 0.42 -1.44
CA ALA A 203 6.85 -0.75 -1.19
C ALA A 203 6.95 -1.06 0.32
N GLU A 204 7.29 -2.32 0.62
CA GLU A 204 7.41 -2.80 2.00
C GLU A 204 8.84 -2.72 2.51
N VAL A 205 8.96 -2.28 3.77
CA VAL A 205 10.23 -2.14 4.50
C VAL A 205 10.05 -2.71 5.91
N HIS A 206 10.99 -3.53 6.35
CA HIS A 206 11.02 -4.12 7.68
C HIS A 206 12.43 -4.00 8.27
N PRO A 207 12.62 -3.73 9.57
CA PRO A 207 13.98 -3.59 10.11
C PRO A 207 14.80 -4.88 10.03
N ASP A 208 14.16 -6.04 10.13
CA ASP A 208 14.76 -7.36 9.94
C ASP A 208 13.75 -8.29 9.23
N PRO A 209 13.73 -8.34 7.88
CA PRO A 209 12.78 -9.17 7.14
C PRO A 209 12.86 -10.66 7.45
N ALA A 210 14.00 -11.16 7.96
CA ALA A 210 14.17 -12.59 8.25
C ALA A 210 13.26 -13.09 9.37
N VAL A 211 12.89 -12.20 10.31
CA VAL A 211 12.00 -12.52 11.44
C VAL A 211 10.56 -12.02 11.24
N ALA A 212 10.26 -11.41 10.10
CA ALA A 212 8.94 -10.85 9.82
C ALA A 212 7.85 -11.94 9.83
N LEU A 213 6.72 -11.64 10.48
CA LEU A 213 5.57 -12.55 10.60
C LEU A 213 4.76 -12.65 9.30
N SER A 214 5.01 -11.76 8.32
CA SER A 214 4.34 -11.80 7.02
C SER A 214 5.27 -11.34 5.90
N ASP A 215 5.13 -11.96 4.73
CA ASP A 215 5.78 -11.60 3.45
C ASP A 215 7.30 -11.30 3.56
N SER A 216 8.02 -12.07 4.41
CA SER A 216 9.44 -11.88 4.74
C SER A 216 10.37 -11.80 3.52
N ALA A 217 10.11 -12.60 2.49
CA ALA A 217 10.99 -12.72 1.32
C ALA A 217 11.00 -11.48 0.41
N GLN A 218 10.00 -10.62 0.50
CA GLN A 218 9.80 -9.51 -0.45
C GLN A 218 10.04 -8.12 0.15
N GLN A 219 10.10 -8.00 1.48
CA GLN A 219 10.34 -6.72 2.15
C GLN A 219 11.81 -6.32 2.08
N MET A 220 12.09 -5.04 1.86
CA MET A 220 13.44 -4.49 2.01
C MET A 220 13.79 -4.36 3.50
N ASP A 221 15.06 -4.57 3.84
CA ASP A 221 15.57 -4.06 5.11
C ASP A 221 15.85 -2.55 5.02
N ILE A 222 16.28 -1.92 6.13
CA ILE A 222 16.53 -0.47 6.15
C ILE A 222 17.70 -0.08 5.24
N PRO A 223 18.86 -0.77 5.20
CA PRO A 223 19.92 -0.52 4.23
C PRO A 223 19.44 -0.65 2.77
N GLU A 224 18.74 -1.73 2.42
CA GLU A 224 18.16 -1.92 1.08
C GLU A 224 17.18 -0.80 0.71
N PHE A 225 16.39 -0.32 1.66
CA PHE A 225 15.50 0.83 1.45
C PHE A 225 16.29 2.12 1.19
N GLU A 226 17.39 2.34 1.87
CA GLU A 226 18.26 3.50 1.62
C GLU A 226 18.85 3.48 0.21
N GLU A 227 19.36 2.33 -0.21
CA GLU A 227 19.87 2.13 -1.57
C GLU A 227 18.76 2.34 -2.62
N PHE A 228 17.59 1.74 -2.41
CA PHE A 228 16.43 1.90 -3.27
C PHE A 228 16.04 3.37 -3.41
N TRP A 229 15.92 4.10 -2.30
CA TRP A 229 15.53 5.51 -2.31
C TRP A 229 16.55 6.38 -3.03
N ASN A 230 17.83 6.20 -2.76
CA ASN A 230 18.91 6.91 -3.44
C ASN A 230 18.90 6.66 -4.95
N ALA A 231 18.66 5.41 -5.38
CA ALA A 231 18.56 5.04 -6.78
C ALA A 231 17.31 5.63 -7.47
N ILE A 232 16.20 5.79 -6.75
CA ILE A 232 15.01 6.50 -7.24
C ILE A 232 15.32 7.99 -7.44
N LEU A 233 15.95 8.65 -6.47
CA LEU A 233 16.32 10.07 -6.58
C LEU A 233 17.31 10.32 -7.73
N ALA A 234 18.26 9.41 -7.95
CA ALA A 234 19.23 9.48 -9.03
C ALA A 234 18.65 9.21 -10.43
N SER A 235 17.42 8.66 -10.51
CA SER A 235 16.81 8.26 -11.80
C SER A 235 16.29 9.42 -12.65
N ASN A 236 16.22 10.65 -12.12
CA ASN A 236 15.57 11.83 -12.72
C ASN A 236 14.06 11.64 -13.04
N LEU A 237 13.44 10.58 -12.53
CA LEU A 237 12.00 10.33 -12.67
C LEU A 237 11.16 11.02 -11.58
N VAL A 238 11.83 11.59 -10.58
CA VAL A 238 11.20 12.32 -9.48
C VAL A 238 11.59 13.80 -9.60
N PRO A 239 10.62 14.73 -9.59
CA PRO A 239 10.94 16.16 -9.62
C PRO A 239 11.87 16.56 -8.46
N HIS A 240 12.87 17.39 -8.72
CA HIS A 240 13.88 17.85 -7.74
C HIS A 240 13.31 18.60 -6.51
N LYS A 241 12.00 18.78 -6.41
CA LYS A 241 11.30 19.50 -5.31
C LYS A 241 10.88 18.62 -4.13
N ILE A 242 11.25 17.34 -4.12
CA ILE A 242 11.15 16.51 -2.92
C ILE A 242 12.49 16.59 -2.17
N LYS A 243 12.82 17.79 -1.75
CA LYS A 243 13.93 18.08 -0.80
C LYS A 243 13.36 18.76 0.43
#